data_69f3d2249bae28efd8cfaafbf1c43fd0
#
_entry.id   69f3d2249bae28efd8cfaafbf1c43fd0
#
_cell.length_a   1.000
_cell.length_b   1.000
_cell.length_c   1.000
_cell.angle_alpha   90.00
_cell.angle_beta   90.00
_cell.angle_gamma   90.00
#
_symmetry.space_group_name_H-M   'P 1'
#
loop_
_entity.id
_entity.type
_entity.pdbx_description
1 polymer ?
#
loop_
_entity_poly.entity_id
_entity_poly.type
_entity_poly.pdbx_seq_one_letter_code
_entity_poly.pdbx_strand_id
1 'polypeptide(L)'
;MSTKSILAMALATFAISTPVLADDHGGPVTPKPYTTGATLTKAVQASITPDKALEILKAGNARFAADKPLKRNLKGRVQATALGQFPFASVVGCIDSRAAPEVVFDQSVGDIFAARVAGNTINEDILGSLEYASKVAGSSLVVVLGHTGCGAIKGACDDVQMGNLTSLLAKFKPAVAAASTPGEHNSHNHAFVNEVTELNVKQVVQRIREQSPILKGLEDEGKIKIVGAIYNTSNGKVSWY
;
A
#
# COMPACT_ATOMS: atom_id res chain seq x y z
N MET A 1 -59.04 -41.45 -27.05
CA MET A 1 -57.58 -41.80 -27.12
C MET A 1 -56.78 -40.58 -26.74
N SER A 2 -56.23 -40.56 -25.56
CA SER A 2 -55.55 -39.36 -24.99
C SER A 2 -54.05 -39.63 -24.96
N THR A 3 -53.32 -38.86 -25.72
CA THR A 3 -51.84 -38.88 -25.74
C THR A 3 -51.30 -37.87 -24.69
N LYS A 4 -50.72 -38.39 -23.58
CA LYS A 4 -50.01 -37.61 -22.58
C LYS A 4 -48.60 -37.30 -23.11
N SER A 5 -48.30 -36.03 -23.39
CA SER A 5 -46.96 -35.58 -23.65
C SER A 5 -46.19 -35.45 -22.30
N ILE A 6 -45.13 -36.19 -22.17
CA ILE A 6 -44.21 -36.12 -21.04
C ILE A 6 -43.15 -35.03 -21.42
N LEU A 7 -43.16 -33.90 -20.70
CA LEU A 7 -42.17 -32.86 -20.82
C LEU A 7 -40.94 -33.25 -20.00
N ALA A 8 -39.86 -33.65 -20.66
CA ALA A 8 -38.59 -33.92 -20.00
C ALA A 8 -37.90 -32.60 -19.66
N MET A 9 -37.78 -32.32 -18.37
CA MET A 9 -37.08 -31.17 -17.82
C MET A 9 -35.58 -31.51 -17.74
N ALA A 10 -34.78 -30.96 -18.66
CA ALA A 10 -33.32 -31.10 -18.62
C ALA A 10 -32.78 -30.27 -17.47
N LEU A 11 -32.26 -30.90 -16.41
CA LEU A 11 -31.44 -30.21 -15.41
C LEU A 11 -30.09 -29.81 -16.05
N ALA A 12 -29.90 -28.55 -16.32
CA ALA A 12 -28.60 -28.01 -16.64
C ALA A 12 -27.78 -27.90 -15.32
N THR A 13 -26.83 -28.80 -15.14
CA THR A 13 -25.83 -28.70 -14.09
C THR A 13 -24.89 -27.55 -14.43
N PHE A 14 -25.07 -26.44 -13.75
CA PHE A 14 -24.08 -25.36 -13.76
C PHE A 14 -22.84 -25.86 -13.00
N ALA A 15 -21.79 -26.15 -13.74
CA ALA A 15 -20.47 -26.37 -13.15
C ALA A 15 -20.00 -25.00 -12.62
N ILE A 16 -20.02 -24.82 -11.30
CA ILE A 16 -19.38 -23.69 -10.64
C ILE A 16 -17.88 -23.91 -10.81
N SER A 17 -17.30 -23.20 -11.80
CA SER A 17 -15.85 -23.11 -11.89
C SER A 17 -15.37 -22.36 -10.66
N THR A 18 -14.68 -23.05 -9.75
CA THR A 18 -13.93 -22.41 -8.66
C THR A 18 -12.96 -21.42 -9.26
N PRO A 19 -12.89 -20.18 -8.75
CA PRO A 19 -11.88 -19.24 -9.22
C PRO A 19 -10.51 -19.85 -8.97
N VAL A 20 -9.69 -19.92 -10.00
CA VAL A 20 -8.26 -20.19 -9.91
C VAL A 20 -7.65 -19.02 -9.17
N LEU A 21 -7.61 -19.09 -7.85
CA LEU A 21 -6.69 -18.31 -7.05
C LEU A 21 -5.30 -18.80 -7.44
N ALA A 22 -4.41 -17.87 -7.75
CA ALA A 22 -3.05 -18.09 -8.25
C ALA A 22 -2.44 -19.38 -7.71
N ASP A 23 -2.09 -20.30 -8.61
CA ASP A 23 -1.58 -21.62 -8.30
C ASP A 23 -0.39 -21.56 -7.34
N ASP A 24 -0.64 -21.88 -6.09
CA ASP A 24 0.41 -22.23 -5.15
C ASP A 24 0.70 -23.73 -5.25
N HIS A 25 1.35 -24.16 -6.32
CA HIS A 25 1.85 -25.51 -6.48
C HIS A 25 3.19 -25.66 -5.78
N GLY A 26 3.26 -25.48 -4.49
CA GLY A 26 4.54 -25.60 -3.86
C GLY A 26 4.46 -26.31 -2.53
N GLY A 27 5.18 -27.42 -2.41
CA GLY A 27 5.61 -27.98 -1.13
C GLY A 27 6.35 -26.91 -0.28
N PRO A 28 6.87 -27.27 0.90
CA PRO A 28 7.48 -26.31 1.81
C PRO A 28 8.56 -25.47 1.12
N VAL A 29 8.40 -24.14 1.14
CA VAL A 29 9.33 -23.18 0.54
C VAL A 29 10.56 -23.05 1.43
N THR A 30 11.74 -23.45 0.95
CA THR A 30 13.00 -23.20 1.66
C THR A 30 13.38 -21.73 1.46
N PRO A 31 13.45 -20.91 2.52
CA PRO A 31 13.84 -19.50 2.42
C PRO A 31 15.24 -19.33 1.82
N LYS A 32 15.40 -18.29 0.99
CA LYS A 32 16.69 -17.90 0.41
C LYS A 32 17.02 -16.46 0.79
N PRO A 33 18.30 -16.13 1.04
CA PRO A 33 18.71 -14.79 1.41
C PRO A 33 18.30 -13.73 0.37
N TYR A 34 17.83 -12.57 0.84
CA TYR A 34 17.57 -11.41 0.00
C TYR A 34 18.89 -10.83 -0.52
N THR A 35 18.95 -10.61 -1.82
CA THR A 35 20.03 -9.89 -2.48
C THR A 35 19.50 -8.56 -3.03
N THR A 36 20.13 -7.45 -2.63
CA THR A 36 19.70 -6.10 -3.04
C THR A 36 19.62 -5.97 -4.56
N GLY A 37 18.45 -5.56 -5.05
CA GLY A 37 18.20 -5.35 -6.48
C GLY A 37 17.90 -6.61 -7.29
N ALA A 38 17.97 -7.81 -6.70
CA ALA A 38 17.53 -9.04 -7.37
C ALA A 38 16.01 -9.10 -7.50
N THR A 39 15.51 -9.80 -8.52
CA THR A 39 14.06 -10.10 -8.63
C THR A 39 13.65 -11.06 -7.50
N LEU A 40 12.53 -10.74 -6.86
CA LEU A 40 12.01 -11.55 -5.78
C LEU A 40 11.41 -12.86 -6.29
N THR A 41 11.61 -13.90 -5.51
CA THR A 41 10.96 -15.21 -5.65
C THR A 41 10.25 -15.54 -4.35
N LYS A 42 9.33 -16.50 -4.35
CA LYS A 42 8.65 -16.97 -3.14
C LYS A 42 9.64 -17.34 -2.01
N ALA A 43 10.75 -18.00 -2.36
CA ALA A 43 11.78 -18.39 -1.41
C ALA A 43 12.53 -17.19 -0.80
N VAL A 44 12.75 -16.12 -1.58
CA VAL A 44 13.38 -14.88 -1.08
C VAL A 44 12.39 -14.10 -0.24
N GLN A 45 11.15 -13.93 -0.69
CA GLN A 45 10.10 -13.27 0.08
C GLN A 45 9.93 -13.92 1.47
N ALA A 46 9.90 -15.25 1.54
CA ALA A 46 9.75 -16.00 2.80
C ALA A 46 10.89 -15.76 3.80
N SER A 47 12.04 -15.21 3.37
CA SER A 47 13.16 -14.83 4.25
C SER A 47 13.10 -13.38 4.73
N ILE A 48 12.19 -12.56 4.17
CA ILE A 48 12.11 -11.14 4.48
C ILE A 48 11.12 -10.94 5.65
N THR A 49 11.68 -10.78 6.84
CA THR A 49 10.88 -10.40 8.04
C THR A 49 10.33 -8.98 7.91
N PRO A 50 9.30 -8.58 8.70
CA PRO A 50 8.80 -7.21 8.70
C PRO A 50 9.88 -6.15 8.96
N ASP A 51 10.84 -6.43 9.86
CA ASP A 51 11.98 -5.55 10.13
C ASP A 51 12.90 -5.45 8.93
N LYS A 52 13.19 -6.58 8.29
CA LYS A 52 14.02 -6.60 7.08
C LYS A 52 13.36 -5.86 5.92
N ALA A 53 12.05 -5.98 5.75
CA ALA A 53 11.29 -5.22 4.77
C ALA A 53 11.44 -3.70 4.99
N LEU A 54 11.32 -3.25 6.25
CA LEU A 54 11.51 -1.85 6.61
C LEU A 54 12.95 -1.36 6.35
N GLU A 55 13.97 -2.16 6.69
CA GLU A 55 15.37 -1.86 6.37
C GLU A 55 15.62 -1.71 4.86
N ILE A 56 15.02 -2.58 4.04
CA ILE A 56 15.14 -2.52 2.58
C ILE A 56 14.57 -1.20 2.05
N LEU A 57 13.39 -0.76 2.51
CA LEU A 57 12.80 0.51 2.10
C LEU A 57 13.62 1.70 2.59
N LYS A 58 14.12 1.67 3.83
CA LYS A 58 15.01 2.72 4.37
C LYS A 58 16.29 2.87 3.55
N ALA A 59 16.95 1.75 3.25
CA ALA A 59 18.15 1.73 2.41
C ALA A 59 17.85 2.20 0.96
N GLY A 60 16.68 1.83 0.41
CA GLY A 60 16.22 2.30 -0.88
C GLY A 60 16.02 3.82 -0.92
N ASN A 61 15.34 4.37 0.07
CA ASN A 61 15.18 5.82 0.16
C ASN A 61 16.51 6.56 0.35
N ALA A 62 17.44 6.01 1.11
CA ALA A 62 18.78 6.59 1.26
C ALA A 62 19.51 6.66 -0.09
N ARG A 63 19.39 5.64 -0.96
CA ARG A 63 19.96 5.66 -2.31
C ARG A 63 19.27 6.70 -3.20
N PHE A 64 17.93 6.76 -3.17
CA PHE A 64 17.15 7.75 -3.91
C PHE A 64 17.54 9.18 -3.50
N ALA A 65 17.53 9.49 -2.22
CA ALA A 65 17.88 10.81 -1.71
C ALA A 65 19.34 11.23 -1.97
N ALA A 66 20.23 10.25 -2.20
CA ALA A 66 21.64 10.48 -2.54
C ALA A 66 21.89 10.49 -4.07
N ASP A 67 20.83 10.41 -4.90
CA ASP A 67 20.93 10.27 -6.36
C ASP A 67 21.80 9.09 -6.82
N LYS A 68 21.69 7.95 -6.11
CA LYS A 68 22.42 6.70 -6.35
C LYS A 68 21.49 5.50 -6.48
N PRO A 69 20.44 5.55 -7.32
CA PRO A 69 19.53 4.44 -7.50
C PRO A 69 20.23 3.25 -8.13
N LEU A 70 19.74 2.05 -7.85
CA LEU A 70 20.28 0.83 -8.45
C LEU A 70 19.92 0.74 -9.94
N LYS A 71 20.90 0.39 -10.75
CA LYS A 71 20.65 0.04 -12.16
C LYS A 71 19.95 -1.32 -12.22
N ARG A 72 18.79 -1.38 -12.90
CA ARG A 72 17.98 -2.60 -13.01
C ARG A 72 17.64 -2.91 -14.45
N ASN A 73 17.63 -4.20 -14.78
CA ASN A 73 17.10 -4.69 -16.05
C ASN A 73 15.57 -4.80 -15.96
N LEU A 74 14.85 -3.73 -16.28
CA LEU A 74 13.37 -3.68 -16.19
C LEU A 74 12.71 -4.72 -17.10
N LYS A 75 13.22 -4.92 -18.33
CA LYS A 75 12.71 -5.93 -19.26
C LYS A 75 12.84 -7.34 -18.68
N GLY A 76 14.01 -7.66 -18.10
CA GLY A 76 14.23 -8.94 -17.45
C GLY A 76 13.33 -9.15 -16.24
N ARG A 77 13.04 -8.08 -15.47
CA ARG A 77 12.09 -8.15 -14.33
C ARG A 77 10.65 -8.40 -14.79
N VAL A 78 10.19 -7.72 -15.83
CA VAL A 78 8.87 -7.98 -16.42
C VAL A 78 8.73 -9.45 -16.82
N GLN A 79 9.76 -10.01 -17.49
CA GLN A 79 9.77 -11.42 -17.87
C GLN A 79 9.78 -12.36 -16.65
N ALA A 80 10.59 -12.07 -15.65
CA ALA A 80 10.75 -12.90 -14.45
C ALA A 80 9.51 -12.88 -13.52
N THR A 81 8.67 -11.84 -13.60
CA THR A 81 7.46 -11.69 -12.79
C THR A 81 6.17 -11.99 -13.56
N ALA A 82 6.26 -12.41 -14.83
CA ALA A 82 5.10 -12.62 -15.69
C ALA A 82 4.15 -13.72 -15.19
N LEU A 83 4.67 -14.75 -14.55
CA LEU A 83 3.90 -15.89 -14.03
C LEU A 83 3.63 -15.83 -12.52
N GLY A 84 4.12 -14.81 -11.82
CA GLY A 84 3.90 -14.64 -10.40
C GLY A 84 4.70 -13.48 -9.81
N GLN A 85 4.21 -12.92 -8.72
CA GLN A 85 4.84 -11.80 -8.02
C GLN A 85 4.97 -12.12 -6.53
N PHE A 86 6.05 -11.65 -5.90
CA PHE A 86 6.36 -11.91 -4.51
C PHE A 86 6.80 -10.62 -3.79
N PRO A 87 5.94 -9.56 -3.79
CA PRO A 87 6.28 -8.28 -3.17
C PRO A 87 6.45 -8.43 -1.66
N PHE A 88 7.46 -7.76 -1.10
CA PHE A 88 7.73 -7.83 0.34
C PHE A 88 7.03 -6.75 1.15
N ALA A 89 6.52 -5.69 0.52
CA ALA A 89 5.86 -4.58 1.18
C ALA A 89 4.68 -4.05 0.37
N SER A 90 3.75 -3.37 1.07
CA SER A 90 2.66 -2.60 0.49
C SER A 90 2.75 -1.15 0.95
N VAL A 91 2.56 -0.20 0.04
CA VAL A 91 2.62 1.24 0.35
C VAL A 91 1.29 1.90 -0.02
N VAL A 92 0.64 2.52 0.97
CA VAL A 92 -0.49 3.42 0.77
C VAL A 92 0.05 4.82 0.64
N GLY A 93 0.07 5.37 -0.57
CA GLY A 93 0.64 6.67 -0.88
C GLY A 93 -0.37 7.66 -1.48
N CYS A 94 0.08 8.90 -1.66
CA CYS A 94 -0.68 9.91 -2.38
C CYS A 94 -0.58 9.71 -3.90
N ILE A 95 -1.61 10.19 -4.65
CA ILE A 95 -1.54 10.30 -6.12
C ILE A 95 -0.54 11.36 -6.60
N ASP A 96 0.04 12.17 -5.70
CA ASP A 96 1.01 13.22 -6.05
C ASP A 96 2.11 12.65 -6.96
N SER A 97 2.30 13.28 -8.13
CA SER A 97 3.22 12.79 -9.16
C SER A 97 4.68 12.71 -8.72
N ARG A 98 5.05 13.43 -7.67
CA ARG A 98 6.41 13.47 -7.10
C ARG A 98 6.66 12.36 -6.08
N ALA A 99 5.60 11.65 -5.63
CA ALA A 99 5.64 10.70 -4.50
C ALA A 99 5.33 9.26 -4.94
N ALA A 100 5.86 8.81 -6.09
CA ALA A 100 5.73 7.44 -6.54
C ALA A 100 6.53 6.50 -5.62
N PRO A 101 5.89 5.55 -4.90
CA PRO A 101 6.57 4.73 -3.89
C PRO A 101 7.77 3.94 -4.44
N GLU A 102 7.62 3.39 -5.65
CA GLU A 102 8.69 2.62 -6.31
C GLU A 102 9.94 3.47 -6.53
N VAL A 103 9.76 4.75 -6.88
CA VAL A 103 10.86 5.69 -7.09
C VAL A 103 11.45 6.15 -5.75
N VAL A 104 10.59 6.59 -4.82
CA VAL A 104 11.01 7.11 -3.50
C VAL A 104 11.79 6.08 -2.69
N PHE A 105 11.43 4.79 -2.83
CA PHE A 105 12.11 3.69 -2.12
C PHE A 105 13.11 2.93 -2.99
N ASP A 106 13.43 3.42 -4.19
CA ASP A 106 14.32 2.73 -5.13
C ASP A 106 13.97 1.24 -5.25
N GLN A 107 12.70 0.96 -5.55
CA GLN A 107 12.16 -0.38 -5.81
C GLN A 107 11.83 -0.54 -7.29
N SER A 108 11.46 -1.75 -7.71
CA SER A 108 11.25 -2.06 -9.11
C SER A 108 10.04 -2.98 -9.31
N VAL A 109 9.79 -3.35 -10.57
CA VAL A 109 8.69 -4.26 -10.96
C VAL A 109 8.72 -5.52 -10.09
N GLY A 110 7.62 -5.77 -9.39
CA GLY A 110 7.41 -6.95 -8.55
C GLY A 110 7.96 -6.87 -7.13
N ASP A 111 8.56 -5.73 -6.70
CA ASP A 111 9.16 -5.61 -5.37
C ASP A 111 8.15 -5.17 -4.29
N ILE A 112 7.22 -4.26 -4.63
CA ILE A 112 6.22 -3.73 -3.71
C ILE A 112 4.84 -3.61 -4.37
N PHE A 113 3.78 -3.64 -3.57
CA PHE A 113 2.46 -3.16 -3.95
C PHE A 113 2.33 -1.66 -3.66
N ALA A 114 1.66 -0.91 -4.54
CA ALA A 114 1.39 0.51 -4.34
C ALA A 114 -0.11 0.79 -4.53
N ALA A 115 -0.78 1.22 -3.46
CA ALA A 115 -2.13 1.75 -3.49
C ALA A 115 -2.05 3.27 -3.34
N ARG A 116 -2.59 4.05 -4.31
CA ARG A 116 -2.43 5.50 -4.35
C ARG A 116 -3.77 6.20 -4.44
N VAL A 117 -4.02 7.09 -3.48
CA VAL A 117 -5.19 7.97 -3.44
C VAL A 117 -4.79 9.31 -2.84
N ALA A 118 -5.42 10.41 -3.26
CA ALA A 118 -5.08 11.75 -2.77
C ALA A 118 -5.10 11.79 -1.23
N GLY A 119 -4.00 12.29 -0.63
CA GLY A 119 -3.83 12.35 0.82
C GLY A 119 -3.63 11.00 1.50
N ASN A 120 -3.22 9.95 0.78
CA ASN A 120 -2.88 8.62 1.32
C ASN A 120 -3.90 8.07 2.34
N THR A 121 -5.20 8.36 2.16
CA THR A 121 -6.29 7.83 3.00
C THR A 121 -6.63 6.39 2.61
N ILE A 122 -7.55 5.76 3.34
CA ILE A 122 -8.05 4.42 3.08
C ILE A 122 -9.56 4.40 2.86
N ASN A 123 -10.02 3.38 2.17
CA ASN A 123 -11.40 2.95 2.01
C ASN A 123 -11.44 1.42 1.94
N GLU A 124 -12.61 0.84 1.75
CA GLU A 124 -12.80 -0.62 1.69
C GLU A 124 -11.95 -1.27 0.60
N ASP A 125 -11.83 -0.65 -0.59
CA ASP A 125 -11.04 -1.21 -1.69
C ASP A 125 -9.55 -1.27 -1.37
N ILE A 126 -9.02 -0.21 -0.73
CA ILE A 126 -7.62 -0.18 -0.28
C ILE A 126 -7.40 -1.19 0.85
N LEU A 127 -8.31 -1.28 1.83
CA LEU A 127 -8.19 -2.26 2.90
C LEU A 127 -8.20 -3.68 2.37
N GLY A 128 -9.15 -4.04 1.49
CA GLY A 128 -9.20 -5.34 0.84
C GLY A 128 -7.93 -5.65 0.04
N SER A 129 -7.36 -4.64 -0.63
CA SER A 129 -6.09 -4.78 -1.35
C SER A 129 -4.90 -5.05 -0.41
N LEU A 130 -4.85 -4.39 0.75
CA LEU A 130 -3.82 -4.63 1.77
C LEU A 130 -3.97 -6.01 2.42
N GLU A 131 -5.21 -6.46 2.66
CA GLU A 131 -5.50 -7.80 3.16
C GLU A 131 -5.04 -8.88 2.18
N TYR A 132 -5.36 -8.71 0.90
CA TYR A 132 -4.84 -9.59 -0.16
C TYR A 132 -3.32 -9.59 -0.17
N ALA A 133 -2.69 -8.41 -0.20
CA ALA A 133 -1.25 -8.27 -0.26
C ALA A 133 -0.55 -8.96 0.92
N SER A 134 -1.10 -8.85 2.13
CA SER A 134 -0.47 -9.40 3.34
C SER A 134 -0.86 -10.85 3.59
N LYS A 135 -2.17 -11.18 3.53
CA LYS A 135 -2.67 -12.52 3.89
C LYS A 135 -2.48 -13.54 2.78
N VAL A 136 -2.63 -13.13 1.52
CA VAL A 136 -2.60 -14.04 0.35
C VAL A 136 -1.24 -13.98 -0.35
N ALA A 137 -0.76 -12.77 -0.69
CA ALA A 137 0.49 -12.60 -1.44
C ALA A 137 1.75 -12.58 -0.56
N GLY A 138 1.63 -12.57 0.78
CA GLY A 138 2.77 -12.75 1.70
C GLY A 138 3.63 -11.50 1.93
N SER A 139 3.11 -10.31 1.62
CA SER A 139 3.78 -9.03 1.94
C SER A 139 3.86 -8.83 3.46
N SER A 140 5.06 -8.59 3.99
CA SER A 140 5.32 -8.54 5.44
C SER A 140 5.31 -7.12 6.03
N LEU A 141 5.13 -6.07 5.20
CA LEU A 141 5.15 -4.67 5.65
C LEU A 141 4.06 -3.86 4.98
N VAL A 142 3.31 -3.08 5.76
CA VAL A 142 2.38 -2.05 5.28
C VAL A 142 2.92 -0.69 5.68
N VAL A 143 3.09 0.22 4.71
CA VAL A 143 3.57 1.60 4.92
C VAL A 143 2.48 2.57 4.52
N VAL A 144 2.10 3.47 5.42
CA VAL A 144 1.29 4.65 5.09
C VAL A 144 2.26 5.81 4.84
N LEU A 145 2.40 6.21 3.58
CA LEU A 145 3.35 7.22 3.12
C LEU A 145 2.64 8.55 2.84
N GLY A 146 2.70 9.49 3.78
CA GLY A 146 2.37 10.89 3.54
C GLY A 146 3.53 11.64 2.89
N HIS A 147 3.29 12.89 2.52
CA HIS A 147 4.35 13.73 1.98
C HIS A 147 4.13 15.21 2.30
N THR A 148 5.21 15.99 2.36
CA THR A 148 5.15 17.44 2.58
C THR A 148 4.45 18.15 1.42
N GLY A 149 3.71 19.21 1.72
CA GLY A 149 3.03 20.02 0.72
C GLY A 149 1.90 19.31 -0.03
N CYS A 150 1.24 18.32 0.60
CA CYS A 150 0.15 17.56 0.01
C CYS A 150 -1.06 18.44 -0.33
N GLY A 151 -1.46 18.48 -1.61
CA GLY A 151 -2.57 19.28 -2.09
C GLY A 151 -3.92 18.90 -1.46
N ALA A 152 -4.17 17.62 -1.20
CA ALA A 152 -5.39 17.17 -0.54
C ALA A 152 -5.45 17.63 0.92
N ILE A 153 -4.33 17.59 1.65
CA ILE A 153 -4.27 18.11 3.04
C ILE A 153 -4.47 19.64 3.04
N LYS A 154 -3.82 20.37 2.13
CA LYS A 154 -4.04 21.82 1.96
C LYS A 154 -5.51 22.13 1.70
N GLY A 155 -6.15 21.41 0.77
CA GLY A 155 -7.57 21.59 0.48
C GLY A 155 -8.47 21.30 1.67
N ALA A 156 -8.11 20.34 2.54
CA ALA A 156 -8.84 20.08 3.79
C ALA A 156 -8.66 21.19 4.83
N CYS A 157 -7.46 21.77 4.93
CA CYS A 157 -7.18 22.92 5.79
C CYS A 157 -7.97 24.17 5.36
N ASP A 158 -8.23 24.33 4.05
CA ASP A 158 -8.96 25.48 3.47
C ASP A 158 -10.46 25.19 3.31
N ASP A 159 -10.96 24.04 3.79
CA ASP A 159 -12.36 23.58 3.64
C ASP A 159 -12.89 23.64 2.19
N VAL A 160 -12.04 23.28 1.22
CA VAL A 160 -12.38 23.31 -0.21
C VAL A 160 -13.58 22.39 -0.51
N GLN A 161 -14.57 22.93 -1.24
CA GLN A 161 -15.77 22.23 -1.69
C GLN A 161 -15.74 22.06 -3.22
N MET A 162 -15.66 20.82 -3.71
CA MET A 162 -15.66 20.54 -5.15
C MET A 162 -16.05 19.09 -5.43
N GLY A 163 -17.26 18.84 -5.89
CA GLY A 163 -17.72 17.52 -6.32
C GLY A 163 -17.29 16.38 -5.38
N ASN A 164 -16.75 15.31 -5.92
CA ASN A 164 -16.26 14.17 -5.14
C ASN A 164 -15.04 14.49 -4.25
N LEU A 165 -14.31 15.56 -4.54
CA LEU A 165 -13.21 16.01 -3.69
C LEU A 165 -13.69 16.39 -2.30
N THR A 166 -14.88 16.97 -2.16
CA THR A 166 -15.47 17.33 -0.88
C THR A 166 -15.54 16.14 0.09
N SER A 167 -16.06 15.00 -0.36
CA SER A 167 -16.15 13.79 0.47
C SER A 167 -14.79 13.17 0.78
N LEU A 168 -13.83 13.30 -0.14
CA LEU A 168 -12.44 12.88 0.09
C LEU A 168 -11.78 13.73 1.17
N LEU A 169 -11.88 15.06 1.07
CA LEU A 169 -11.28 16.01 2.02
C LEU A 169 -11.90 15.90 3.41
N ALA A 170 -13.16 15.54 3.52
CA ALA A 170 -13.82 15.30 4.80
C ALA A 170 -13.11 14.22 5.65
N LYS A 171 -12.40 13.27 5.02
CA LYS A 171 -11.65 12.24 5.71
C LYS A 171 -10.43 12.76 6.49
N PHE A 172 -9.96 13.97 6.16
CA PHE A 172 -8.80 14.61 6.80
C PHE A 172 -9.20 15.59 7.90
N LYS A 173 -10.50 15.93 8.03
CA LYS A 173 -10.99 16.86 9.07
C LYS A 173 -10.61 16.46 10.50
N PRO A 174 -10.60 15.17 10.88
CA PRO A 174 -10.10 14.78 12.21
C PRO A 174 -8.64 15.15 12.45
N ALA A 175 -7.78 15.07 11.43
CA ALA A 175 -6.38 15.47 11.54
C ALA A 175 -6.24 17.00 11.60
N VAL A 176 -7.04 17.74 10.81
CA VAL A 176 -7.10 19.22 10.87
C VAL A 176 -7.53 19.69 12.24
N ALA A 177 -8.58 19.08 12.82
CA ALA A 177 -9.09 19.44 14.14
C ALA A 177 -8.14 19.11 15.30
N ALA A 178 -7.27 18.11 15.13
CA ALA A 178 -6.29 17.69 16.14
C ALA A 178 -4.97 18.47 16.09
N ALA A 179 -4.73 19.22 15.01
CA ALA A 179 -3.52 20.01 14.86
C ALA A 179 -3.53 21.24 15.77
N SER A 180 -2.40 21.55 16.36
CA SER A 180 -2.22 22.60 17.38
C SER A 180 -1.15 23.65 17.02
N THR A 181 -0.55 23.54 15.85
CA THR A 181 0.47 24.51 15.37
C THR A 181 -0.05 25.96 15.49
N PRO A 182 0.69 26.86 16.14
CA PRO A 182 0.29 28.27 16.29
C PRO A 182 0.14 29.00 14.96
N GLY A 183 -0.73 30.01 14.93
CA GLY A 183 -0.99 30.88 13.78
C GLY A 183 -2.23 30.48 13.00
N GLU A 184 -2.27 30.81 11.71
CA GLU A 184 -3.40 30.52 10.85
C GLU A 184 -3.56 29.00 10.60
N HIS A 185 -4.77 28.50 10.69
CA HIS A 185 -5.11 27.10 10.44
C HIS A 185 -5.60 26.89 9.00
N ASN A 186 -4.78 27.27 8.03
CA ASN A 186 -5.05 27.18 6.60
C ASN A 186 -3.82 26.72 5.81
N SER A 187 -3.94 26.59 4.48
CA SER A 187 -2.88 26.10 3.60
C SER A 187 -1.64 27.01 3.47
N HIS A 188 -1.73 28.27 3.89
CA HIS A 188 -0.61 29.20 3.89
C HIS A 188 0.36 28.97 5.06
N ASN A 189 -0.13 28.38 6.17
CA ASN A 189 0.72 27.97 7.27
C ASN A 189 1.33 26.58 6.99
N HIS A 190 2.51 26.57 6.39
CA HIS A 190 3.21 25.34 6.03
C HIS A 190 3.51 24.40 7.23
N ALA A 191 3.76 24.97 8.41
CA ALA A 191 3.98 24.17 9.63
C ALA A 191 2.69 23.45 10.04
N PHE A 192 1.55 24.16 10.01
CA PHE A 192 0.24 23.59 10.26
C PHE A 192 -0.08 22.45 9.27
N VAL A 193 0.08 22.68 7.97
CA VAL A 193 -0.14 21.65 6.93
C VAL A 193 0.75 20.41 7.16
N ASN A 194 2.00 20.61 7.58
CA ASN A 194 2.91 19.49 7.87
C ASN A 194 2.45 18.70 9.11
N GLU A 195 2.01 19.36 10.18
CA GLU A 195 1.44 18.71 11.36
C GLU A 195 0.18 17.92 10.99
N VAL A 196 -0.75 18.52 10.23
CA VAL A 196 -1.96 17.83 9.75
C VAL A 196 -1.60 16.59 8.90
N THR A 197 -0.56 16.70 8.04
CA THR A 197 -0.08 15.57 7.25
C THR A 197 0.41 14.44 8.15
N GLU A 198 1.19 14.75 9.19
CA GLU A 198 1.70 13.76 10.13
C GLU A 198 0.57 13.10 10.93
N LEU A 199 -0.36 13.90 11.45
CA LEU A 199 -1.54 13.40 12.17
C LEU A 199 -2.40 12.51 11.29
N ASN A 200 -2.61 12.89 10.01
CA ASN A 200 -3.34 12.06 9.06
C ASN A 200 -2.66 10.69 8.86
N VAL A 201 -1.34 10.65 8.69
CA VAL A 201 -0.61 9.37 8.57
C VAL A 201 -0.82 8.50 9.80
N LYS A 202 -0.66 9.05 11.01
CA LYS A 202 -0.88 8.32 12.26
C LYS A 202 -2.32 7.80 12.39
N GLN A 203 -3.31 8.63 12.05
CA GLN A 203 -4.72 8.25 12.07
C GLN A 203 -5.04 7.17 11.03
N VAL A 204 -4.45 7.22 9.83
CA VAL A 204 -4.64 6.19 8.80
C VAL A 204 -4.03 4.85 9.26
N VAL A 205 -2.84 4.85 9.85
CA VAL A 205 -2.23 3.65 10.46
C VAL A 205 -3.15 3.04 11.52
N GLN A 206 -3.71 3.88 12.39
CA GLN A 206 -4.64 3.42 13.43
C GLN A 206 -5.94 2.88 12.82
N ARG A 207 -6.51 3.56 11.82
CA ARG A 207 -7.73 3.11 11.13
C ARG A 207 -7.55 1.79 10.40
N ILE A 208 -6.35 1.51 9.83
CA ILE A 208 -6.06 0.19 9.24
C ILE A 208 -6.21 -0.91 10.30
N ARG A 209 -5.66 -0.70 11.52
CA ARG A 209 -5.79 -1.65 12.63
C ARG A 209 -7.22 -1.84 13.11
N GLU A 210 -7.99 -0.75 13.17
CA GLU A 210 -9.37 -0.76 13.65
C GLU A 210 -10.35 -1.38 12.65
N GLN A 211 -10.14 -1.13 11.35
CA GLN A 211 -11.07 -1.51 10.29
C GLN A 211 -10.74 -2.84 9.62
N SER A 212 -9.53 -3.39 9.84
CA SER A 212 -9.14 -4.69 9.31
C SER A 212 -8.69 -5.65 10.43
N PRO A 213 -9.59 -6.48 10.96
CA PRO A 213 -9.22 -7.54 11.90
C PRO A 213 -8.17 -8.50 11.33
N ILE A 214 -8.14 -8.69 10.00
CA ILE A 214 -7.16 -9.54 9.32
C ILE A 214 -5.76 -8.96 9.45
N LEU A 215 -5.57 -7.68 9.10
CA LEU A 215 -4.27 -7.02 9.21
C LEU A 215 -3.82 -6.86 10.66
N LYS A 216 -4.77 -6.50 11.55
CA LYS A 216 -4.49 -6.42 12.99
C LYS A 216 -4.01 -7.78 13.56
N GLY A 217 -4.69 -8.87 13.20
CA GLY A 217 -4.31 -10.22 13.64
C GLY A 217 -2.92 -10.63 13.12
N LEU A 218 -2.60 -10.33 11.86
CA LEU A 218 -1.26 -10.59 11.30
C LEU A 218 -0.16 -9.76 11.99
N GLU A 219 -0.47 -8.51 12.37
CA GLU A 219 0.45 -7.65 13.12
C GLU A 219 0.68 -8.20 14.54
N ASP A 220 -0.39 -8.61 15.24
CA ASP A 220 -0.31 -9.20 16.59
C ASP A 220 0.49 -10.52 16.63
N GLU A 221 0.41 -11.28 15.54
CA GLU A 221 1.21 -12.50 15.34
C GLU A 221 2.66 -12.21 14.92
N GLY A 222 3.04 -10.94 14.74
CA GLY A 222 4.37 -10.54 14.28
C GLY A 222 4.69 -10.89 12.82
N LYS A 223 3.67 -11.27 12.04
CA LYS A 223 3.82 -11.63 10.61
C LYS A 223 3.95 -10.42 9.71
N ILE A 224 3.37 -9.28 10.12
CA ILE A 224 3.50 -8.01 9.42
C ILE A 224 3.83 -6.88 10.41
N LYS A 225 4.28 -5.73 9.87
CA LYS A 225 4.27 -4.44 10.55
C LYS A 225 3.46 -3.43 9.77
N ILE A 226 2.77 -2.53 10.49
CA ILE A 226 2.05 -1.39 9.91
C ILE A 226 2.71 -0.13 10.44
N VAL A 227 3.34 0.65 9.57
CA VAL A 227 4.13 1.84 9.94
C VAL A 227 3.69 3.08 9.17
N GLY A 228 3.89 4.24 9.77
CA GLY A 228 3.72 5.53 9.13
C GLY A 228 5.05 6.13 8.69
N ALA A 229 5.02 6.91 7.61
CA ALA A 229 6.19 7.64 7.13
C ALA A 229 5.78 8.94 6.42
N ILE A 230 6.69 9.92 6.41
CA ILE A 230 6.54 11.17 5.67
C ILE A 230 7.70 11.35 4.68
N TYR A 231 7.37 11.46 3.42
CA TYR A 231 8.29 11.81 2.34
C TYR A 231 8.42 13.34 2.23
N ASN A 232 9.62 13.83 2.32
CA ASN A 232 9.91 15.25 2.11
C ASN A 232 10.19 15.50 0.63
N THR A 233 9.26 16.19 -0.05
CA THR A 233 9.33 16.48 -1.49
C THR A 233 10.44 17.46 -1.87
N SER A 234 11.09 18.15 -0.91
CA SER A 234 12.16 19.11 -1.19
C SER A 234 13.55 18.46 -1.18
N ASN A 235 13.74 17.34 -0.48
CA ASN A 235 15.07 16.73 -0.33
C ASN A 235 15.09 15.21 -0.55
N GLY A 236 13.95 14.62 -0.87
CA GLY A 236 13.83 13.20 -1.18
C GLY A 236 13.89 12.26 0.02
N LYS A 237 14.02 12.75 1.24
CA LYS A 237 14.15 11.90 2.44
C LYS A 237 12.81 11.49 3.01
N VAL A 238 12.77 10.29 3.62
CA VAL A 238 11.62 9.75 4.34
C VAL A 238 11.92 9.66 5.83
N SER A 239 11.04 10.25 6.65
CA SER A 239 11.02 10.12 8.12
C SER A 239 9.99 9.05 8.52
N TRP A 240 10.30 8.23 9.52
CA TRP A 240 9.51 7.04 9.93
C TRP A 240 8.99 7.19 11.36
N TYR A 241 7.81 6.60 11.63
CA TYR A 241 7.15 6.59 12.94
C TYR A 241 6.87 5.18 13.42
#